data_2d869877946d2df5aef36ed8c5728ec7
#
_entry.id   2d869877946d2df5aef36ed8c5728ec7
#
_cell.length_a   1.000
_cell.length_b   1.000
_cell.length_c   1.000
_cell.angle_alpha   90.00
_cell.angle_beta   90.00
_cell.angle_gamma   90.00
#
_symmetry.space_group_name_H-M   'P 1'
#
loop_
_entity.id
_entity.type
_entity.pdbx_description
1 polymer ?
#
loop_
_entity_poly.entity_id
_entity_poly.type
_entity_poly.pdbx_seq_one_letter_code
_entity_poly.pdbx_strand_id
1 'polypeptide(L)'
;VLILMFVLGAFIGLVNGLITTLLKVPSFIVTLGMMLALLGLVLYWTGGAAQGNPADSFRQIGRGGIQDVPVLDIIPYPVIILTAVAILAVVLMRRPFGRMLIAVGDNPRAAELSGSRVWWVRTRAFIISSLSATVAGILLVGYAGVHPSVGRGYEFTAITAVVLGGVVLGGGRGWVLSAAAGAFALEALFTLLNFMGVQATWRDTVQGVIIIIAVAAASTSWQRKRKGATSAAHDERHRLSAAPTPHEGTEQGGDRV
;
A
#
# COMPACT_ATOMS: atom_id res chain seq x y z
N VAL A 1 -24.70 -8.50 -9.79
CA VAL A 1 -24.17 -7.22 -9.23
C VAL A 1 -22.74 -7.42 -8.75
N LEU A 2 -22.42 -8.36 -7.84
CA LEU A 2 -21.07 -8.54 -7.29
C LEU A 2 -20.01 -8.78 -8.37
N ILE A 3 -20.27 -9.67 -9.33
CA ILE A 3 -19.35 -9.94 -10.44
C ILE A 3 -19.04 -8.65 -11.22
N LEU A 4 -20.05 -7.83 -11.49
CA LEU A 4 -19.88 -6.55 -12.18
C LEU A 4 -18.99 -5.59 -11.37
N MET A 5 -19.18 -5.52 -10.05
CA MET A 5 -18.33 -4.70 -9.16
C MET A 5 -16.86 -5.13 -9.21
N PHE A 6 -16.59 -6.45 -9.20
CA PHE A 6 -15.23 -6.96 -9.33
C PHE A 6 -14.62 -6.69 -10.70
N VAL A 7 -15.41 -6.80 -11.77
CA VAL A 7 -14.95 -6.49 -13.15
C VAL A 7 -14.62 -5.00 -13.26
N LEU A 8 -15.49 -4.13 -12.77
CA LEU A 8 -15.24 -2.68 -12.74
C LEU A 8 -14.00 -2.33 -11.87
N GLY A 9 -13.88 -2.93 -10.70
CA GLY A 9 -12.71 -2.75 -9.85
C GLY A 9 -11.42 -3.18 -10.55
N ALA A 10 -11.40 -4.36 -11.17
CA ALA A 10 -10.25 -4.83 -11.94
C ALA A 10 -9.93 -3.90 -13.12
N PHE A 11 -10.93 -3.41 -13.83
CA PHE A 11 -10.78 -2.47 -14.94
C PHE A 11 -10.16 -1.14 -14.47
N ILE A 12 -10.66 -0.55 -13.39
CA ILE A 12 -10.11 0.68 -12.81
C ILE A 12 -8.65 0.46 -12.37
N GLY A 13 -8.35 -0.66 -11.73
CA GLY A 13 -7.00 -1.03 -11.35
C GLY A 13 -6.07 -1.20 -12.56
N LEU A 14 -6.56 -1.82 -13.62
CA LEU A 14 -5.83 -1.96 -14.88
C LEU A 14 -5.52 -0.61 -15.52
N VAL A 15 -6.51 0.27 -15.62
CA VAL A 15 -6.35 1.62 -16.19
C VAL A 15 -5.33 2.42 -15.38
N ASN A 16 -5.46 2.47 -14.05
CA ASN A 16 -4.49 3.14 -13.17
C ASN A 16 -3.07 2.58 -13.35
N GLY A 17 -2.96 1.25 -13.38
CA GLY A 17 -1.68 0.57 -13.58
C GLY A 17 -1.05 0.88 -14.93
N LEU A 18 -1.82 0.89 -16.02
CA LEU A 18 -1.32 1.19 -17.36
C LEU A 18 -0.91 2.66 -17.49
N ILE A 19 -1.72 3.61 -17.03
CA ILE A 19 -1.38 5.03 -17.06
C ILE A 19 -0.09 5.28 -16.28
N THR A 20 0.03 4.76 -15.06
CA THR A 20 1.21 4.94 -14.22
C THR A 20 2.46 4.34 -14.86
N THR A 21 2.35 3.18 -15.47
CA THR A 21 3.53 2.42 -15.95
C THR A 21 3.92 2.79 -17.38
N LEU A 22 2.97 3.01 -18.28
CA LEU A 22 3.24 3.33 -19.69
C LEU A 22 3.54 4.82 -19.88
N LEU A 23 2.76 5.69 -19.25
CA LEU A 23 2.97 7.14 -19.34
C LEU A 23 4.02 7.66 -18.35
N LYS A 24 4.53 6.77 -17.45
CA LYS A 24 5.54 7.12 -16.42
C LYS A 24 5.12 8.28 -15.50
N VAL A 25 3.81 8.45 -15.31
CA VAL A 25 3.24 9.46 -14.40
C VAL A 25 3.35 8.98 -12.96
N PRO A 26 3.65 9.86 -11.98
CA PRO A 26 3.63 9.49 -10.57
C PRO A 26 2.28 8.87 -10.17
N SER A 27 2.33 7.70 -9.52
CA SER A 27 1.14 6.92 -9.18
C SER A 27 0.13 7.70 -8.34
N PHE A 28 0.61 8.55 -7.43
CA PHE A 28 -0.23 9.39 -6.58
C PHE A 28 -1.12 10.34 -7.40
N ILE A 29 -0.56 10.98 -8.44
CA ILE A 29 -1.32 11.90 -9.31
C ILE A 29 -2.38 11.14 -10.10
N VAL A 30 -2.03 9.98 -10.66
CA VAL A 30 -2.96 9.14 -11.44
C VAL A 30 -4.12 8.67 -10.58
N THR A 31 -3.84 8.15 -9.38
CA THR A 31 -4.89 7.62 -8.50
C THR A 31 -5.78 8.72 -7.93
N LEU A 32 -5.25 9.89 -7.59
CA LEU A 32 -6.07 11.04 -7.19
C LEU A 32 -6.96 11.56 -8.34
N GLY A 33 -6.40 11.67 -9.54
CA GLY A 33 -7.17 12.05 -10.73
C GLY A 33 -8.29 11.06 -11.02
N MET A 34 -8.02 9.75 -10.93
CA MET A 34 -9.03 8.70 -11.08
C MET A 34 -10.11 8.77 -9.99
N MET A 35 -9.73 9.03 -8.74
CA MET A 35 -10.67 9.22 -7.63
C MET A 35 -11.64 10.35 -7.92
N LEU A 36 -11.14 11.53 -8.35
CA LEU A 36 -11.97 12.68 -8.69
C LEU A 36 -12.86 12.41 -9.90
N ALA A 37 -12.34 11.74 -10.93
CA ALA A 37 -13.10 11.38 -12.12
C ALA A 37 -14.26 10.42 -11.77
N LEU A 38 -13.99 9.38 -10.98
CA LEU A 38 -15.01 8.44 -10.52
C LEU A 38 -16.05 9.11 -9.61
N LEU A 39 -15.61 9.97 -8.68
CA LEU A 39 -16.51 10.72 -7.82
C LEU A 39 -17.44 11.61 -8.64
N GLY A 40 -16.89 12.36 -9.61
CA GLY A 40 -17.68 13.20 -10.51
C GLY A 40 -18.68 12.38 -11.33
N LEU A 41 -18.27 11.22 -11.84
CA LEU A 41 -19.15 10.32 -12.60
C LEU A 41 -20.31 9.79 -11.73
N VAL A 42 -20.01 9.36 -10.50
CA VAL A 42 -21.03 8.90 -9.55
C VAL A 42 -22.02 10.03 -9.21
N LEU A 43 -21.53 11.23 -8.90
CA LEU A 43 -22.38 12.38 -8.61
C LEU A 43 -23.25 12.76 -9.80
N TYR A 44 -22.71 12.72 -11.01
CA TYR A 44 -23.47 12.98 -12.24
C TYR A 44 -24.61 11.97 -12.42
N TRP A 45 -24.36 10.67 -12.25
CA TRP A 45 -25.39 9.64 -12.41
C TRP A 45 -26.44 9.61 -11.30
N THR A 46 -26.04 9.96 -10.07
CA THR A 46 -26.94 9.91 -8.91
C THR A 46 -27.63 11.25 -8.63
N GLY A 47 -27.28 12.33 -9.37
CA GLY A 47 -27.75 13.67 -9.05
C GLY A 47 -27.30 14.17 -7.68
N GLY A 48 -26.22 13.59 -7.11
CA GLY A 48 -25.69 13.96 -5.80
C GLY A 48 -26.47 13.41 -4.60
N ALA A 49 -27.54 12.67 -4.82
CA ALA A 49 -28.39 12.10 -3.77
C ALA A 49 -28.20 10.58 -3.63
N ALA A 50 -28.46 10.06 -2.44
CA ALA A 50 -28.55 8.62 -2.22
C ALA A 50 -29.77 8.08 -2.98
N GLN A 51 -29.54 7.16 -3.92
CA GLN A 51 -30.61 6.55 -4.70
C GLN A 51 -30.72 5.05 -4.36
N GLY A 52 -31.89 4.67 -3.85
CA GLY A 52 -32.23 3.29 -3.53
C GLY A 52 -31.65 2.78 -2.21
N ASN A 53 -32.13 1.62 -1.82
CA ASN A 53 -31.62 0.85 -0.68
C ASN A 53 -31.00 -0.44 -1.18
N PRO A 54 -29.88 -0.89 -0.61
CA PRO A 54 -29.35 -2.21 -0.95
C PRO A 54 -30.34 -3.28 -0.49
N ALA A 55 -30.45 -4.36 -1.27
CA ALA A 55 -31.26 -5.52 -0.90
C ALA A 55 -30.81 -6.07 0.45
N ASP A 56 -31.74 -6.65 1.22
CA ASP A 56 -31.44 -7.17 2.54
C ASP A 56 -30.35 -8.25 2.52
N SER A 57 -30.31 -9.08 1.49
CA SER A 57 -29.24 -10.05 1.26
C SER A 57 -27.85 -9.39 1.09
N PHE A 58 -27.77 -8.19 0.50
CA PHE A 58 -26.53 -7.44 0.37
C PHE A 58 -26.14 -6.79 1.72
N ARG A 59 -27.10 -6.28 2.47
CA ARG A 59 -26.90 -5.75 3.83
C ARG A 59 -26.36 -6.80 4.80
N GLN A 60 -26.81 -8.05 4.67
CA GLN A 60 -26.32 -9.17 5.48
C GLN A 60 -24.81 -9.38 5.30
N ILE A 61 -24.20 -9.09 4.13
CA ILE A 61 -22.76 -9.19 3.93
C ILE A 61 -22.00 -8.23 4.85
N GLY A 62 -22.52 -7.01 5.07
CA GLY A 62 -21.87 -5.99 5.89
C GLY A 62 -22.25 -6.02 7.38
N ARG A 63 -23.46 -6.49 7.71
CA ARG A 63 -24.02 -6.45 9.08
C ARG A 63 -24.31 -7.82 9.66
N GLY A 64 -24.41 -8.85 8.84
CA GLY A 64 -24.73 -10.21 9.28
C GLY A 64 -23.55 -10.92 9.89
N GLY A 65 -23.84 -12.05 10.52
CA GLY A 65 -22.85 -12.92 11.12
C GLY A 65 -23.39 -14.34 11.32
N ILE A 66 -22.50 -15.26 11.67
CA ILE A 66 -22.85 -16.62 12.09
C ILE A 66 -23.28 -16.53 13.54
N GLN A 67 -24.52 -16.89 13.81
CA GLN A 67 -25.11 -16.97 15.14
C GLN A 67 -24.79 -18.34 15.76
N ASP A 68 -24.92 -18.46 17.09
CA ASP A 68 -24.71 -19.70 17.86
C ASP A 68 -23.25 -20.22 17.92
N VAL A 69 -22.27 -19.31 17.98
CA VAL A 69 -20.88 -19.73 18.23
C VAL A 69 -20.61 -19.83 19.71
N PRO A 70 -20.13 -20.99 20.23
CA PRO A 70 -20.09 -21.29 21.67
C PRO A 70 -19.33 -20.36 22.61
N VAL A 71 -18.56 -19.37 22.04
CA VAL A 71 -17.69 -18.45 22.82
C VAL A 71 -17.95 -16.98 22.50
N LEU A 72 -18.51 -16.64 21.33
CA LEU A 72 -18.57 -15.28 20.80
C LEU A 72 -19.97 -14.83 20.38
N ASP A 73 -21.03 -15.57 20.71
CA ASP A 73 -22.44 -15.36 20.34
C ASP A 73 -22.65 -15.09 18.82
N ILE A 74 -21.89 -14.18 18.23
CA ILE A 74 -21.97 -13.83 16.79
C ILE A 74 -20.57 -13.55 16.24
N ILE A 75 -20.19 -14.22 15.13
CA ILE A 75 -19.02 -13.85 14.34
C ILE A 75 -19.49 -13.04 13.11
N PRO A 76 -19.20 -11.74 13.03
CA PRO A 76 -19.60 -10.91 11.88
C PRO A 76 -18.94 -11.38 10.58
N TYR A 77 -19.68 -11.45 9.48
CA TYR A 77 -19.12 -11.77 8.16
C TYR A 77 -17.94 -10.89 7.74
N PRO A 78 -17.89 -9.56 8.04
CA PRO A 78 -16.71 -8.74 7.77
C PRO A 78 -15.42 -9.25 8.38
N VAL A 79 -15.46 -9.86 9.58
CA VAL A 79 -14.27 -10.43 10.23
C VAL A 79 -13.77 -11.67 9.49
N ILE A 80 -14.69 -12.52 9.02
CA ILE A 80 -14.35 -13.71 8.23
C ILE A 80 -13.73 -13.28 6.90
N ILE A 81 -14.34 -12.32 6.21
CA ILE A 81 -13.84 -11.79 4.93
C ILE A 81 -12.47 -11.13 5.13
N LEU A 82 -12.30 -10.30 6.17
CA LEU A 82 -11.03 -9.68 6.51
C LEU A 82 -9.94 -10.73 6.75
N THR A 83 -10.26 -11.78 7.52
CA THR A 83 -9.31 -12.88 7.80
C THR A 83 -8.93 -13.61 6.50
N ALA A 84 -9.90 -13.91 5.65
CA ALA A 84 -9.66 -14.55 4.36
C ALA A 84 -8.78 -13.69 3.45
N VAL A 85 -9.07 -12.39 3.34
CA VAL A 85 -8.27 -11.44 2.56
C VAL A 85 -6.87 -11.29 3.13
N ALA A 86 -6.71 -11.24 4.46
CA ALA A 86 -5.41 -11.17 5.12
C ALA A 86 -4.56 -12.43 4.85
N ILE A 87 -5.15 -13.62 4.95
CA ILE A 87 -4.48 -14.87 4.61
C ILE A 87 -4.06 -14.88 3.14
N LEU A 88 -4.98 -14.50 2.23
CA LEU A 88 -4.68 -14.42 0.79
C LEU A 88 -3.53 -13.45 0.51
N ALA A 89 -3.53 -12.28 1.14
CA ALA A 89 -2.47 -11.27 0.99
C ALA A 89 -1.13 -11.80 1.51
N VAL A 90 -1.09 -12.46 2.68
CA VAL A 90 0.14 -13.08 3.22
C VAL A 90 0.66 -14.18 2.30
N VAL A 91 -0.22 -15.05 1.78
CA VAL A 91 0.15 -16.10 0.83
C VAL A 91 0.69 -15.48 -0.46
N LEU A 92 0.02 -14.46 -1.00
CA LEU A 92 0.44 -13.75 -2.20
C LEU A 92 1.84 -13.12 -2.04
N MET A 93 2.10 -12.49 -0.89
CA MET A 93 3.40 -11.87 -0.61
C MET A 93 4.53 -12.89 -0.43
N ARG A 94 4.23 -14.12 0.00
CA ARG A 94 5.20 -15.22 0.06
C ARG A 94 5.49 -15.87 -1.30
N ARG A 95 4.62 -15.69 -2.29
CA ARG A 95 4.77 -16.21 -3.66
C ARG A 95 5.82 -15.39 -4.46
N PRO A 96 6.31 -15.91 -5.59
CA PRO A 96 7.28 -15.20 -6.44
C PRO A 96 6.84 -13.79 -6.83
N PHE A 97 5.55 -13.57 -7.05
CA PHE A 97 4.99 -12.26 -7.35
C PHE A 97 5.23 -11.26 -6.22
N GLY A 98 4.97 -11.62 -4.97
CA GLY A 98 5.18 -10.73 -3.82
C GLY A 98 6.66 -10.37 -3.63
N ARG A 99 7.56 -11.33 -3.79
CA ARG A 99 9.01 -11.08 -3.73
C ARG A 99 9.47 -10.13 -4.83
N MET A 100 8.95 -10.31 -6.05
CA MET A 100 9.24 -9.44 -7.18
C MET A 100 8.65 -8.03 -6.97
N LEU A 101 7.46 -7.92 -6.38
CA LEU A 101 6.84 -6.64 -6.04
C LEU A 101 7.68 -5.83 -5.06
N ILE A 102 8.23 -6.49 -4.02
CA ILE A 102 9.15 -5.86 -3.06
C ILE A 102 10.43 -5.42 -3.76
N ALA A 103 11.04 -6.27 -4.59
CA ALA A 103 12.26 -5.96 -5.34
C ALA A 103 12.07 -4.76 -6.29
N VAL A 104 10.94 -4.71 -7.01
CA VAL A 104 10.57 -3.58 -7.89
C VAL A 104 10.33 -2.30 -7.07
N GLY A 105 9.80 -2.42 -5.85
CA GLY A 105 9.61 -1.29 -4.94
C GLY A 105 10.93 -0.75 -4.38
N ASP A 106 11.90 -1.60 -4.09
CA ASP A 106 13.20 -1.21 -3.54
C ASP A 106 14.10 -0.57 -4.62
N ASN A 107 14.26 -1.23 -5.77
CA ASN A 107 15.03 -0.70 -6.90
C ASN A 107 14.45 -1.18 -8.25
N PRO A 108 13.60 -0.36 -8.91
CA PRO A 108 12.99 -0.72 -10.19
C PRO A 108 14.03 -1.03 -11.29
N ARG A 109 15.15 -0.28 -11.29
CA ARG A 109 16.18 -0.44 -12.32
C ARG A 109 16.96 -1.76 -12.15
N ALA A 110 17.30 -2.13 -10.93
CA ALA A 110 17.94 -3.41 -10.66
C ALA A 110 17.01 -4.58 -10.98
N ALA A 111 15.71 -4.46 -10.67
CA ALA A 111 14.70 -5.46 -11.02
C ALA A 111 14.55 -5.61 -12.56
N GLU A 112 14.63 -4.53 -13.31
CA GLU A 112 14.58 -4.54 -14.77
C GLU A 112 15.81 -5.22 -15.37
N LEU A 113 17.01 -4.89 -14.85
CA LEU A 113 18.27 -5.52 -15.27
C LEU A 113 18.32 -7.02 -14.97
N SER A 114 17.59 -7.49 -13.96
CA SER A 114 17.44 -8.93 -13.67
C SER A 114 16.37 -9.63 -14.54
N GLY A 115 15.86 -8.97 -15.58
CA GLY A 115 14.89 -9.52 -16.54
C GLY A 115 13.43 -9.42 -16.11
N SER A 116 13.13 -8.71 -15.02
CA SER A 116 11.76 -8.55 -14.54
C SER A 116 11.00 -7.50 -15.35
N ARG A 117 9.78 -7.82 -15.77
CA ARG A 117 8.89 -6.85 -16.46
C ARG A 117 8.24 -5.92 -15.43
N VAL A 118 8.94 -4.88 -15.01
CA VAL A 118 8.53 -3.92 -13.96
C VAL A 118 7.13 -3.36 -14.21
N TRP A 119 6.81 -2.96 -15.46
CA TRP A 119 5.50 -2.42 -15.81
C TRP A 119 4.35 -3.40 -15.49
N TRP A 120 4.54 -4.70 -15.79
CA TRP A 120 3.52 -5.71 -15.57
C TRP A 120 3.33 -6.06 -14.08
N VAL A 121 4.43 -6.07 -13.32
CA VAL A 121 4.39 -6.28 -11.86
C VAL A 121 3.61 -5.16 -11.18
N ARG A 122 3.89 -3.91 -11.55
CA ARG A 122 3.17 -2.74 -11.02
C ARG A 122 1.70 -2.74 -11.43
N THR A 123 1.39 -3.01 -12.69
CA THR A 123 -0.01 -3.06 -13.15
C THR A 123 -0.82 -4.11 -12.40
N ARG A 124 -0.26 -5.31 -12.19
CA ARG A 124 -0.91 -6.35 -11.37
C ARG A 124 -1.12 -5.90 -9.93
N ALA A 125 -0.18 -5.17 -9.35
CA ALA A 125 -0.34 -4.62 -7.99
C ALA A 125 -1.52 -3.64 -7.92
N PHE A 126 -1.69 -2.76 -8.92
CA PHE A 126 -2.86 -1.87 -9.00
C PHE A 126 -4.17 -2.64 -9.12
N ILE A 127 -4.22 -3.70 -9.93
CA ILE A 127 -5.42 -4.54 -10.05
C ILE A 127 -5.77 -5.19 -8.70
N ILE A 128 -4.77 -5.77 -8.01
CA ILE A 128 -4.99 -6.41 -6.70
C ILE A 128 -5.46 -5.39 -5.67
N SER A 129 -4.84 -4.19 -5.65
CA SER A 129 -5.23 -3.09 -4.77
C SER A 129 -6.68 -2.67 -5.02
N SER A 130 -7.07 -2.49 -6.29
CA SER A 130 -8.42 -2.10 -6.67
C SER A 130 -9.46 -3.18 -6.34
N LEU A 131 -9.12 -4.46 -6.52
CA LEU A 131 -9.98 -5.57 -6.10
C LEU A 131 -10.18 -5.60 -4.57
N SER A 132 -9.11 -5.35 -3.81
CA SER A 132 -9.20 -5.24 -2.35
C SER A 132 -10.07 -4.06 -1.92
N ALA A 133 -9.95 -2.91 -2.61
CA ALA A 133 -10.81 -1.76 -2.39
C ALA A 133 -12.29 -2.06 -2.74
N THR A 134 -12.54 -2.87 -3.78
CA THR A 134 -13.89 -3.32 -4.13
C THR A 134 -14.50 -4.16 -3.01
N VAL A 135 -13.74 -5.09 -2.43
CA VAL A 135 -14.19 -5.88 -1.26
C VAL A 135 -14.53 -4.96 -0.08
N ALA A 136 -13.65 -4.00 0.23
CA ALA A 136 -13.90 -3.03 1.30
C ALA A 136 -15.13 -2.17 1.02
N GLY A 137 -15.35 -1.73 -0.23
CA GLY A 137 -16.52 -0.98 -0.66
C GLY A 137 -17.82 -1.78 -0.50
N ILE A 138 -17.82 -3.07 -0.85
CA ILE A 138 -18.97 -3.96 -0.67
C ILE A 138 -19.34 -4.06 0.83
N LEU A 139 -18.35 -4.27 1.70
CA LEU A 139 -18.58 -4.33 3.14
C LEU A 139 -19.08 -3.00 3.70
N LEU A 140 -18.48 -1.90 3.27
CA LEU A 140 -18.83 -0.56 3.71
C LEU A 140 -20.25 -0.18 3.30
N VAL A 141 -20.65 -0.43 2.05
CA VAL A 141 -22.00 -0.19 1.57
C VAL A 141 -23.02 -1.12 2.24
N GLY A 142 -22.67 -2.37 2.50
CA GLY A 142 -23.49 -3.29 3.27
C GLY A 142 -23.73 -2.81 4.70
N TYR A 143 -22.73 -2.17 5.32
CA TYR A 143 -22.82 -1.62 6.68
C TYR A 143 -23.50 -0.25 6.74
N ALA A 144 -23.03 0.73 5.97
CA ALA A 144 -23.46 2.14 6.04
C ALA A 144 -24.66 2.48 5.12
N GLY A 145 -24.95 1.63 4.12
CA GLY A 145 -25.95 1.90 3.09
C GLY A 145 -25.36 2.60 1.85
N VAL A 146 -26.22 2.87 0.87
CA VAL A 146 -25.81 3.51 -0.41
C VAL A 146 -25.86 5.02 -0.27
N HIS A 147 -24.71 5.67 -0.42
CA HIS A 147 -24.61 7.12 -0.50
C HIS A 147 -23.41 7.48 -1.40
N PRO A 148 -23.50 8.51 -2.27
CA PRO A 148 -22.40 8.89 -3.16
C PRO A 148 -21.10 9.26 -2.45
N SER A 149 -21.19 9.70 -1.19
CA SER A 149 -20.04 10.07 -0.35
C SER A 149 -19.57 8.97 0.60
N VAL A 150 -20.15 7.76 0.54
CA VAL A 150 -19.67 6.60 1.31
C VAL A 150 -18.24 6.30 0.89
N GLY A 151 -17.35 6.20 1.85
CA GLY A 151 -15.92 5.95 1.58
C GLY A 151 -15.06 7.19 1.39
N ARG A 152 -15.63 8.41 1.38
CA ARG A 152 -14.83 9.65 1.32
C ARG A 152 -13.97 9.79 2.56
N GLY A 153 -12.66 10.04 2.37
CA GLY A 153 -11.68 10.16 3.46
C GLY A 153 -10.98 8.83 3.80
N TYR A 154 -11.52 7.68 3.36
CA TYR A 154 -10.89 6.38 3.61
C TYR A 154 -9.54 6.22 2.91
N GLU A 155 -9.27 6.98 1.84
CA GLU A 155 -7.97 7.07 1.20
C GLU A 155 -6.88 7.50 2.17
N PHE A 156 -7.14 8.54 2.96
CA PHE A 156 -6.20 9.02 3.97
C PHE A 156 -6.11 8.07 5.17
N THR A 157 -7.23 7.49 5.58
CA THR A 157 -7.28 6.48 6.64
C THR A 157 -6.42 5.27 6.28
N ALA A 158 -6.54 4.77 5.05
CA ALA A 158 -5.74 3.65 4.57
C ALA A 158 -4.24 3.98 4.53
N ILE A 159 -3.87 5.17 4.02
CA ILE A 159 -2.48 5.62 4.01
C ILE A 159 -1.93 5.71 5.43
N THR A 160 -2.68 6.33 6.34
CA THR A 160 -2.26 6.48 7.74
C THR A 160 -2.07 5.13 8.42
N ALA A 161 -3.01 4.21 8.24
CA ALA A 161 -2.95 2.86 8.79
C ALA A 161 -1.71 2.10 8.33
N VAL A 162 -1.43 2.13 7.02
CA VAL A 162 -0.27 1.45 6.41
C VAL A 162 1.04 2.06 6.90
N VAL A 163 1.12 3.39 6.99
CA VAL A 163 2.31 4.09 7.46
C VAL A 163 2.53 3.89 8.95
N LEU A 164 1.47 3.92 9.76
CA LEU A 164 1.51 3.59 11.18
C LEU A 164 1.98 2.14 11.41
N GLY A 165 1.62 1.23 10.52
CA GLY A 165 2.14 -0.14 10.46
C GLY A 165 3.60 -0.26 10.02
N GLY A 166 4.29 0.85 9.71
CA GLY A 166 5.70 0.85 9.33
C GLY A 166 5.99 0.45 7.88
N VAL A 167 4.98 0.50 7.01
CA VAL A 167 5.16 0.28 5.58
C VAL A 167 5.66 1.57 4.93
N VAL A 168 6.70 1.48 4.11
CA VAL A 168 7.30 2.63 3.44
C VAL A 168 6.50 3.00 2.18
N LEU A 169 6.01 4.22 2.10
CA LEU A 169 5.22 4.73 0.97
C LEU A 169 5.99 4.69 -0.37
N GLY A 170 7.32 4.77 -0.33
CA GLY A 170 8.19 4.65 -1.51
C GLY A 170 8.30 3.23 -2.05
N GLY A 171 7.76 2.23 -1.36
CA GLY A 171 7.85 0.81 -1.72
C GLY A 171 9.09 0.09 -1.16
N GLY A 172 9.26 -1.16 -1.51
CA GLY A 172 10.40 -2.01 -1.16
C GLY A 172 10.40 -2.56 0.27
N ARG A 173 9.65 -1.97 1.20
CA ARG A 173 9.62 -2.38 2.61
C ARG A 173 8.22 -2.27 3.18
N GLY A 174 7.83 -3.31 3.92
CA GLY A 174 6.56 -3.40 4.61
C GLY A 174 6.07 -4.83 4.69
N TRP A 175 5.23 -5.08 5.67
CA TRP A 175 4.61 -6.39 5.90
C TRP A 175 3.10 -6.24 5.96
N VAL A 176 2.37 -7.20 5.41
CA VAL A 176 0.89 -7.18 5.42
C VAL A 176 0.35 -7.19 6.84
N LEU A 177 0.94 -8.01 7.72
CA LEU A 177 0.51 -8.08 9.12
C LEU A 177 0.80 -6.80 9.90
N SER A 178 1.91 -6.11 9.60
CA SER A 178 2.19 -4.81 10.24
C SER A 178 1.24 -3.72 9.76
N ALA A 179 0.85 -3.72 8.48
CA ALA A 179 -0.17 -2.83 7.95
C ALA A 179 -1.54 -3.09 8.62
N ALA A 180 -1.90 -4.36 8.81
CA ALA A 180 -3.13 -4.74 9.51
C ALA A 180 -3.10 -4.31 10.98
N ALA A 181 -1.97 -4.49 11.68
CA ALA A 181 -1.79 -4.01 13.04
C ALA A 181 -1.86 -2.47 13.13
N GLY A 182 -1.31 -1.76 12.14
CA GLY A 182 -1.43 -0.31 12.04
C GLY A 182 -2.88 0.16 11.83
N ALA A 183 -3.66 -0.55 11.00
CA ALA A 183 -5.07 -0.26 10.83
C ALA A 183 -5.87 -0.48 12.12
N PHE A 184 -5.59 -1.56 12.83
CA PHE A 184 -6.23 -1.83 14.11
C PHE A 184 -5.86 -0.79 15.17
N ALA A 185 -4.57 -0.41 15.25
CA ALA A 185 -4.11 0.62 16.19
C ALA A 185 -4.73 2.00 15.89
N LEU A 186 -4.88 2.35 14.61
CA LEU A 186 -5.52 3.60 14.21
C LEU A 186 -7.00 3.64 14.60
N GLU A 187 -7.73 2.54 14.37
CA GLU A 187 -9.14 2.46 14.74
C GLU A 187 -9.34 2.43 16.26
N ALA A 188 -8.45 1.75 17.00
CA ALA A 188 -8.43 1.80 18.47
C ALA A 188 -8.19 3.23 18.97
N LEU A 189 -7.28 3.98 18.34
CA LEU A 189 -7.05 5.38 18.66
C LEU A 189 -8.31 6.24 18.41
N PHE A 190 -8.96 6.08 17.26
CA PHE A 190 -10.20 6.81 16.96
C PHE A 190 -11.34 6.45 17.92
N THR A 191 -11.43 5.20 18.31
CA THR A 191 -12.38 4.74 19.31
C THR A 191 -12.11 5.38 20.66
N LEU A 192 -10.86 5.41 21.09
CA LEU A 192 -10.44 6.08 22.33
C LEU A 192 -10.80 7.58 22.33
N LEU A 193 -10.48 8.29 21.23
CA LEU A 193 -10.83 9.72 21.07
C LEU A 193 -12.35 9.93 21.18
N ASN A 194 -13.12 9.05 20.61
CA ASN A 194 -14.59 9.10 20.71
C ASN A 194 -15.08 8.92 22.15
N PHE A 195 -14.51 7.96 22.91
CA PHE A 195 -14.81 7.79 24.33
C PHE A 195 -14.40 9.00 25.18
N MET A 196 -13.34 9.70 24.81
CA MET A 196 -12.93 10.95 25.46
C MET A 196 -13.81 12.16 25.12
N GLY A 197 -14.86 11.96 24.29
CA GLY A 197 -15.76 13.04 23.87
C GLY A 197 -15.16 13.98 22.81
N VAL A 198 -14.06 13.61 22.19
CA VAL A 198 -13.45 14.39 21.09
C VAL A 198 -14.33 14.30 19.85
N GLN A 199 -14.74 15.45 19.32
CA GLN A 199 -15.60 15.52 18.14
C GLN A 199 -14.95 14.82 16.93
N ALA A 200 -15.78 14.20 16.09
CA ALA A 200 -15.34 13.49 14.89
C ALA A 200 -14.50 14.35 13.93
N THR A 201 -14.72 15.66 13.93
CA THR A 201 -13.97 16.66 13.14
C THR A 201 -12.47 16.65 13.43
N TRP A 202 -12.05 16.29 14.65
CA TRP A 202 -10.65 16.19 15.02
C TRP A 202 -9.94 14.95 14.44
N ARG A 203 -10.69 13.96 13.96
CA ARG A 203 -10.11 12.75 13.37
C ARG A 203 -9.22 13.08 12.18
N ASP A 204 -9.68 13.95 11.28
CA ASP A 204 -8.92 14.35 10.09
C ASP A 204 -7.64 15.10 10.47
N THR A 205 -7.70 15.94 11.51
CA THR A 205 -6.52 16.66 12.04
C THR A 205 -5.50 15.70 12.62
N VAL A 206 -5.93 14.77 13.49
CA VAL A 206 -5.06 13.74 14.09
C VAL A 206 -4.43 12.88 13.01
N GLN A 207 -5.21 12.47 12.04
CA GLN A 207 -4.76 11.67 10.90
C GLN A 207 -3.72 12.41 10.06
N GLY A 208 -3.94 13.67 9.74
CA GLY A 208 -2.98 14.51 9.02
C GLY A 208 -1.66 14.66 9.76
N VAL A 209 -1.70 14.89 11.07
CA VAL A 209 -0.51 14.98 11.95
C VAL A 209 0.26 13.64 11.94
N ILE A 210 -0.44 12.51 12.07
CA ILE A 210 0.21 11.18 12.04
C ILE A 210 0.93 10.97 10.71
N ILE A 211 0.29 11.30 9.57
CA ILE A 211 0.90 11.18 8.24
C ILE A 211 2.17 12.03 8.15
N ILE A 212 2.12 13.30 8.58
CA ILE A 212 3.27 14.21 8.52
C ILE A 212 4.43 13.66 9.36
N ILE A 213 4.18 13.25 10.59
CA ILE A 213 5.21 12.69 11.48
C ILE A 213 5.81 11.42 10.89
N ALA A 214 4.97 10.52 10.39
CA ALA A 214 5.42 9.25 9.84
C ALA A 214 6.25 9.43 8.55
N VAL A 215 5.85 10.34 7.66
CA VAL A 215 6.60 10.67 6.44
C VAL A 215 7.93 11.35 6.80
N ALA A 216 7.94 12.28 7.76
CA ALA A 216 9.16 12.92 8.25
C ALA A 216 10.13 11.90 8.85
N ALA A 217 9.65 10.97 9.69
CA ALA A 217 10.46 9.90 10.25
C ALA A 217 11.03 8.96 9.17
N ALA A 218 10.23 8.62 8.16
CA ALA A 218 10.69 7.82 7.02
C ALA A 218 11.79 8.52 6.21
N SER A 219 11.66 9.82 5.97
CA SER A 219 12.64 10.61 5.21
C SER A 219 14.00 10.71 5.93
N THR A 220 14.01 10.90 7.24
CA THR A 220 15.23 10.99 8.04
C THR A 220 15.99 9.66 8.08
N SER A 221 15.29 8.54 8.15
CA SER A 221 15.92 7.20 8.12
C SER A 221 16.61 6.93 6.77
N TRP A 222 16.05 7.43 5.68
CA TRP A 222 16.61 7.27 4.32
C TRP A 222 17.87 8.11 4.10
N GLN A 223 17.90 9.33 4.64
CA GLN A 223 19.08 10.21 4.58
C GLN A 223 20.26 9.65 5.38
N ARG A 224 20.01 9.06 6.56
CA ARG A 224 21.06 8.40 7.36
C ARG A 224 21.73 7.24 6.61
N LYS A 225 20.95 6.43 5.89
CA LYS A 225 21.49 5.32 5.07
C LYS A 225 22.33 5.80 3.89
N ARG A 226 21.91 6.88 3.21
CA ARG A 226 22.70 7.46 2.10
C ARG A 226 24.04 7.99 2.59
N LYS A 227 24.07 8.70 3.71
CA LYS A 227 25.32 9.22 4.30
C LYS A 227 26.26 8.09 4.72
N GLY A 228 25.76 7.01 5.31
CA GLY A 228 26.56 5.83 5.66
C GLY A 228 27.16 5.11 4.44
N ALA A 229 26.40 4.97 3.36
CA ALA A 229 26.89 4.36 2.12
C ALA A 229 27.94 5.22 1.41
N THR A 230 27.77 6.55 1.43
CA THR A 230 28.76 7.48 0.83
C THR A 230 30.07 7.52 1.64
N SER A 231 29.99 7.46 2.97
CA SER A 231 31.16 7.40 3.84
C SER A 231 31.93 6.08 3.66
N ALA A 232 31.24 4.94 3.58
CA ALA A 232 31.86 3.65 3.35
C ALA A 232 32.57 3.57 1.97
N ALA A 233 31.93 4.10 0.93
CA ALA A 233 32.53 4.17 -0.41
C ALA A 233 33.74 5.13 -0.48
N HIS A 234 33.75 6.17 0.33
CA HIS A 234 34.89 7.09 0.43
C HIS A 234 36.09 6.43 1.14
N ASP A 235 35.82 5.73 2.24
CA ASP A 235 36.83 4.97 2.99
C ASP A 235 37.44 3.83 2.15
N GLU A 236 36.61 3.14 1.35
CA GLU A 236 37.09 2.08 0.47
C GLU A 236 37.97 2.63 -0.66
N ARG A 237 37.62 3.77 -1.24
CA ARG A 237 38.48 4.46 -2.22
C ARG A 237 39.81 4.89 -1.60
N HIS A 238 39.82 5.43 -0.39
CA HIS A 238 41.05 5.77 0.33
C HIS A 238 41.93 4.55 0.62
N ARG A 239 41.34 3.42 0.99
CA ARG A 239 42.07 2.17 1.19
C ARG A 239 42.69 1.62 -0.10
N LEU A 240 41.94 1.70 -1.21
CA LEU A 240 42.45 1.26 -2.53
C LEU A 240 43.55 2.17 -3.06
N SER A 241 43.46 3.49 -2.81
CA SER A 241 44.49 4.46 -3.21
C SER A 241 45.76 4.39 -2.32
N ALA A 242 45.64 3.90 -1.11
CA ALA A 242 46.74 3.69 -0.16
C ALA A 242 47.38 2.30 -0.28
N ALA A 243 46.84 1.38 -1.07
CA ALA A 243 47.45 0.09 -1.35
C ALA A 243 48.71 0.30 -2.16
N PRO A 244 49.91 -0.26 -1.72
CA PRO A 244 51.13 -0.13 -2.47
C PRO A 244 50.97 -0.76 -3.85
N THR A 245 51.33 0.00 -4.89
CA THR A 245 51.42 -0.56 -6.25
C THR A 245 52.30 -1.79 -6.24
N PRO A 246 51.90 -2.90 -6.88
CA PRO A 246 52.80 -4.04 -7.03
C PRO A 246 54.07 -3.55 -7.73
N HIS A 247 55.20 -3.61 -7.03
CA HIS A 247 56.49 -3.28 -7.59
C HIS A 247 56.70 -4.11 -8.85
N GLU A 248 56.90 -3.42 -9.97
CA GLU A 248 57.64 -3.95 -11.10
C GLU A 248 59.01 -4.35 -10.58
N GLY A 249 59.08 -5.59 -10.11
CA GLY A 249 60.30 -6.21 -9.60
C GLY A 249 61.03 -6.89 -10.73
N THR A 250 62.15 -6.29 -11.09
CA THR A 250 63.36 -6.97 -11.60
C THR A 250 63.32 -7.57 -13.00
N GLU A 251 63.52 -6.71 -13.98
CA GLU A 251 64.46 -7.04 -15.04
C GLU A 251 65.81 -6.40 -14.69
N GLN A 252 66.66 -7.12 -14.03
CA GLN A 252 68.09 -6.82 -14.02
C GLN A 252 68.89 -8.13 -13.82
N GLY A 253 69.69 -8.43 -14.83
CA GLY A 253 70.88 -9.14 -14.59
C GLY A 253 71.02 -10.51 -15.23
N GLY A 254 71.70 -10.56 -16.34
CA GLY A 254 72.20 -11.81 -16.87
C GLY A 254 73.03 -11.70 -18.13
N ASP A 255 73.84 -10.64 -18.23
CA ASP A 255 75.03 -10.76 -19.07
C ASP A 255 76.24 -11.12 -18.20
N ARG A 256 76.79 -12.31 -18.40
CA ARG A 256 78.20 -12.61 -18.34
C ARG A 256 78.51 -14.05 -18.70
N VAL A 257 79.32 -14.17 -19.79
CA VAL A 257 80.27 -15.22 -20.17
C VAL A 257 79.71 -16.48 -20.78
#